data_7d6b5fff44984b053cd9bbc8ccf9ef72
#
_entry.id   7d6b5fff44984b053cd9bbc8ccf9ef72
#
_cell.length_a   1.000
_cell.length_b   1.000
_cell.length_c   1.000
_cell.angle_alpha   90.00
_cell.angle_beta   90.00
_cell.angle_gamma   90.00
#
_symmetry.space_group_name_H-M   'P 1'
#
loop_
_entity.id
_entity.type
_entity.pdbx_description
1 polymer ?
#
loop_
_entity_poly.entity_id
_entity_poly.type
_entity_poly.pdbx_seq_one_letter_code
_entity_poly.pdbx_strand_id
1 'polypeptide(L)'
;MSWLTPDDEDEDVPYGEYADHTVRSRPNPKTNRPRTKRRPEHADAIVGMVTGVDRGRYSVLVPAGSDPANPEERTLTAARARELRRTSIVTGDRVQLVGDSSGDEGSLARIIGLEERRTLLRRSADDSDRVERVMVANADQMLIVVSAANPEPRVRLVDRYLVAAYDAGIRPIICITKVDLADPESFLEHFSALEVEIFRSAQGDEPLAAIREALAGQTTVFVGHSGVGKS
;
A
#
# COMPACT_ATOMS: atom_id res chain seq x y z
N MET A 1 48.48 3.80 59.44
CA MET A 1 47.70 2.93 60.34
C MET A 1 47.10 1.83 59.45
N SER A 2 47.65 0.68 59.72
CA SER A 2 47.47 -0.58 59.01
C SER A 2 46.16 -1.28 59.40
N TRP A 3 45.43 -1.76 58.39
CA TRP A 3 44.40 -2.78 58.58
C TRP A 3 44.59 -3.86 57.53
N LEU A 4 45.61 -4.67 57.71
CA LEU A 4 45.75 -5.98 57.09
C LEU A 4 45.49 -6.99 58.23
N THR A 5 44.48 -7.77 58.11
CA THR A 5 44.35 -9.07 58.78
C THR A 5 44.58 -10.14 57.77
N PRO A 6 45.43 -11.11 58.01
CA PRO A 6 45.65 -12.24 57.14
C PRO A 6 44.74 -13.43 57.56
N ASP A 7 44.63 -14.33 56.63
CA ASP A 7 44.28 -15.76 56.77
C ASP A 7 42.78 -16.07 56.99
N ASP A 8 42.14 -16.43 55.88
CA ASP A 8 41.25 -17.60 55.94
C ASP A 8 41.61 -18.49 54.71
N GLU A 9 42.11 -19.64 54.99
CA GLU A 9 42.47 -20.69 54.06
C GLU A 9 41.20 -21.17 53.34
N ASP A 10 41.13 -20.90 52.05
CA ASP A 10 40.10 -21.48 51.18
C ASP A 10 40.37 -22.97 51.04
N GLU A 11 39.63 -23.76 51.80
CA GLU A 11 39.51 -25.21 51.60
C GLU A 11 38.98 -25.46 50.18
N ASP A 12 39.83 -26.05 49.33
CA ASP A 12 39.50 -26.61 48.03
C ASP A 12 38.36 -27.63 48.15
N VAL A 13 37.16 -27.20 47.88
CA VAL A 13 36.02 -28.11 47.72
C VAL A 13 36.09 -28.66 46.30
N PRO A 14 36.28 -30.01 46.15
CA PRO A 14 36.42 -30.58 44.81
C PRO A 14 35.13 -30.43 44.01
N TYR A 15 35.23 -29.77 42.86
CA TYR A 15 34.18 -29.63 41.83
C TYR A 15 33.88 -31.00 41.16
N GLY A 16 33.48 -31.98 41.93
CA GLY A 16 33.35 -33.36 41.45
C GLY A 16 31.97 -34.01 41.60
N GLU A 17 30.98 -33.38 42.20
CA GLU A 17 29.74 -34.11 42.49
C GLU A 17 28.44 -33.49 41.95
N TYR A 18 28.50 -32.67 40.90
CA TYR A 18 27.30 -32.24 40.20
C TYR A 18 27.05 -32.95 38.84
N ALA A 19 27.75 -34.02 38.57
CA ALA A 19 27.46 -34.90 37.46
C ALA A 19 26.55 -36.04 37.95
N ASP A 20 25.30 -35.99 37.61
CA ASP A 20 24.30 -37.06 37.59
C ASP A 20 23.01 -36.83 38.37
N HIS A 21 22.50 -35.62 38.36
CA HIS A 21 21.05 -35.51 38.45
C HIS A 21 20.50 -35.41 37.01
N THR A 22 20.15 -36.56 36.44
CA THR A 22 19.33 -36.67 35.25
C THR A 22 18.09 -35.79 35.48
N VAL A 23 18.14 -34.57 34.97
CA VAL A 23 16.96 -33.70 34.82
C VAL A 23 16.05 -34.45 33.86
N ARG A 24 15.12 -35.21 34.38
CA ARG A 24 13.99 -35.75 33.65
C ARG A 24 13.19 -34.56 33.19
N SER A 25 13.58 -33.97 32.04
CA SER A 25 12.73 -33.03 31.30
C SER A 25 11.48 -33.82 30.94
N ARG A 26 10.39 -33.59 31.65
CA ARG A 26 9.09 -34.07 31.19
C ARG A 26 8.84 -33.46 29.84
N PRO A 27 8.73 -34.27 28.73
CA PRO A 27 8.41 -33.74 27.44
C PRO A 27 7.10 -32.98 27.59
N ASN A 28 7.11 -31.68 27.27
CA ASN A 28 5.90 -30.90 27.26
C ASN A 28 4.99 -31.46 26.14
N PRO A 29 3.89 -32.15 26.46
CA PRO A 29 3.06 -32.80 25.45
C PRO A 29 2.43 -31.82 24.46
N LYS A 30 2.59 -30.51 24.71
CA LYS A 30 2.09 -29.47 23.80
C LYS A 30 3.11 -29.04 22.74
N THR A 31 4.40 -29.41 22.84
CA THR A 31 5.44 -28.99 21.90
C THR A 31 5.63 -29.94 20.74
N ASN A 32 5.17 -31.19 20.80
CA ASN A 32 5.39 -32.22 19.80
C ASN A 32 4.17 -32.51 18.90
N ARG A 33 3.19 -31.65 18.85
CA ARG A 33 2.18 -31.73 17.78
C ARG A 33 2.75 -31.08 16.54
N PRO A 34 2.95 -31.83 15.44
CA PRO A 34 3.21 -31.23 14.15
C PRO A 34 2.07 -30.25 13.90
N ARG A 35 2.37 -28.96 13.91
CA ARG A 35 1.42 -27.94 13.44
C ARG A 35 1.39 -28.01 11.91
N THR A 36 0.89 -29.09 11.38
CA THR A 36 0.34 -29.08 10.01
C THR A 36 -0.87 -28.14 10.05
N LYS A 37 -0.62 -26.84 9.98
CA LYS A 37 -1.62 -25.91 9.55
C LYS A 37 -1.87 -26.20 8.08
N ARG A 38 -2.72 -27.19 7.77
CA ARG A 38 -3.43 -27.19 6.52
C ARG A 38 -4.17 -25.85 6.51
N ARG A 39 -3.70 -24.93 5.66
CA ARG A 39 -4.51 -23.78 5.29
C ARG A 39 -5.80 -24.36 4.73
N PRO A 40 -6.98 -23.98 5.23
CA PRO A 40 -8.20 -24.28 4.50
C PRO A 40 -7.99 -23.75 3.10
N GLU A 41 -8.22 -24.59 2.10
CA GLU A 41 -8.34 -24.11 0.73
C GLU A 41 -9.62 -23.28 0.72
N HIS A 42 -9.46 -21.96 0.64
CA HIS A 42 -10.58 -21.03 0.53
C HIS A 42 -11.00 -20.98 -0.95
N ALA A 43 -11.58 -22.10 -1.44
CA ALA A 43 -12.06 -22.21 -2.81
C ALA A 43 -13.19 -21.22 -3.12
N ASP A 44 -13.82 -20.69 -2.10
CA ASP A 44 -14.89 -19.69 -2.11
C ASP A 44 -14.41 -18.26 -1.88
N ALA A 45 -13.09 -18.01 -1.88
CA ALA A 45 -12.55 -16.67 -1.73
C ALA A 45 -12.91 -15.81 -2.95
N ILE A 46 -13.46 -14.64 -2.68
CA ILE A 46 -13.73 -13.62 -3.70
C ILE A 46 -12.57 -12.64 -3.79
N VAL A 47 -12.37 -12.04 -4.97
CA VAL A 47 -11.32 -11.05 -5.19
C VAL A 47 -11.90 -9.66 -5.23
N GLY A 48 -11.29 -8.73 -4.47
CA GLY A 48 -11.63 -7.32 -4.48
C GLY A 48 -10.39 -6.44 -4.54
N MET A 49 -10.57 -5.17 -4.85
CA MET A 49 -9.51 -4.16 -4.89
C MET A 49 -9.62 -3.23 -3.68
N VAL A 50 -8.51 -3.02 -2.98
CA VAL A 50 -8.45 -2.07 -1.87
C VAL A 50 -8.53 -0.64 -2.39
N THR A 51 -9.57 0.08 -2.00
CA THR A 51 -9.79 1.49 -2.37
C THR A 51 -9.41 2.46 -1.25
N GLY A 52 -9.32 1.99 -0.02
CA GLY A 52 -8.94 2.82 1.11
C GLY A 52 -8.38 1.99 2.28
N VAL A 53 -7.50 2.64 3.05
CA VAL A 53 -6.88 2.06 4.24
C VAL A 53 -7.05 3.02 5.40
N ASP A 54 -7.77 2.63 6.44
CA ASP A 54 -7.95 3.41 7.66
C ASP A 54 -7.78 2.52 8.91
N ARG A 55 -6.77 2.83 9.75
CA ARG A 55 -6.54 2.23 11.08
C ARG A 55 -6.71 0.72 11.16
N GLY A 56 -6.23 0.00 10.11
CA GLY A 56 -6.30 -1.46 10.04
C GLY A 56 -7.63 -2.02 9.52
N ARG A 57 -8.53 -1.15 9.06
CA ARG A 57 -9.68 -1.45 8.23
C ARG A 57 -9.37 -1.10 6.78
N TYR A 58 -9.95 -1.85 5.87
CA TYR A 58 -9.73 -1.73 4.44
C TYR A 58 -11.08 -1.58 3.77
N SER A 59 -11.27 -0.50 3.01
CA SER A 59 -12.38 -0.40 2.06
C SER A 59 -12.00 -1.19 0.83
N VAL A 60 -12.82 -2.14 0.43
CA VAL A 60 -12.54 -3.02 -0.71
C VAL A 60 -13.70 -2.98 -1.68
N LEU A 61 -13.43 -2.65 -2.92
CA LEU A 61 -14.37 -2.72 -4.03
C LEU A 61 -14.35 -4.14 -4.59
N VAL A 62 -15.50 -4.81 -4.57
CA VAL A 62 -15.72 -6.09 -5.24
C VAL A 62 -16.40 -5.81 -6.57
N PRO A 63 -15.73 -6.05 -7.70
CA PRO A 63 -16.32 -5.79 -9.02
C PRO A 63 -17.53 -6.69 -9.29
N ALA A 64 -18.41 -6.21 -10.14
CA ALA A 64 -19.54 -7.00 -10.61
C ALA A 64 -19.08 -8.36 -11.20
N GLY A 65 -19.76 -9.43 -10.84
CA GLY A 65 -19.45 -10.79 -11.30
C GLY A 65 -18.28 -11.48 -10.59
N SER A 66 -17.59 -10.81 -9.65
CA SER A 66 -16.49 -11.41 -8.87
C SER A 66 -16.97 -12.32 -7.74
N ASP A 67 -18.22 -12.20 -7.35
CA ASP A 67 -18.87 -13.01 -6.32
C ASP A 67 -20.13 -13.68 -6.89
N PRO A 68 -20.13 -15.01 -7.09
CA PRO A 68 -21.31 -15.71 -7.62
C PRO A 68 -22.55 -15.61 -6.72
N ALA A 69 -22.34 -15.43 -5.40
CA ALA A 69 -23.44 -15.30 -4.44
C ALA A 69 -24.07 -13.90 -4.45
N ASN A 70 -23.31 -12.90 -4.82
CA ASN A 70 -23.77 -11.51 -4.94
C ASN A 70 -23.07 -10.83 -6.13
N PRO A 71 -23.66 -10.92 -7.34
CA PRO A 71 -23.01 -10.53 -8.58
C PRO A 71 -22.88 -9.02 -8.79
N GLU A 72 -23.48 -8.18 -7.95
CA GLU A 72 -23.42 -6.74 -8.07
C GLU A 72 -22.10 -6.16 -7.56
N GLU A 73 -21.67 -5.05 -8.18
CA GLU A 73 -20.54 -4.28 -7.68
C GLU A 73 -20.87 -3.66 -6.33
N ARG A 74 -19.96 -3.79 -5.38
CA ARG A 74 -20.14 -3.23 -4.04
C ARG A 74 -18.83 -2.91 -3.35
N THR A 75 -18.90 -1.97 -2.41
CA THR A 75 -17.80 -1.68 -1.49
C THR A 75 -18.10 -2.29 -0.12
N LEU A 76 -17.13 -3.01 0.44
CA LEU A 76 -17.24 -3.60 1.75
C LEU A 76 -16.07 -3.22 2.65
N THR A 77 -16.26 -3.39 3.95
CA THR A 77 -15.19 -3.23 4.94
C THR A 77 -14.54 -4.58 5.24
N ALA A 78 -13.22 -4.62 5.21
CA ALA A 78 -12.45 -5.82 5.51
C ALA A 78 -11.41 -5.58 6.61
N ALA A 79 -11.03 -6.65 7.30
CA ALA A 79 -9.91 -6.67 8.22
C ALA A 79 -8.87 -7.70 7.80
N ARG A 80 -7.61 -7.42 8.06
CA ARG A 80 -6.49 -8.28 7.71
C ARG A 80 -6.44 -9.52 8.61
N ALA A 81 -6.25 -10.71 8.03
CA ALA A 81 -6.00 -11.93 8.77
C ALA A 81 -4.67 -11.86 9.56
N ARG A 82 -4.56 -12.64 10.62
CA ARG A 82 -3.36 -12.65 11.50
C ARG A 82 -2.10 -13.05 10.75
N GLU A 83 -2.22 -13.91 9.76
CA GLU A 83 -1.15 -14.43 8.92
C GLU A 83 -0.49 -13.31 8.09
N LEU A 84 -1.28 -12.28 7.72
CA LEU A 84 -0.82 -11.15 6.90
C LEU A 84 -0.29 -9.96 7.73
N ARG A 85 -0.06 -10.12 9.03
CA ARG A 85 0.35 -9.01 9.91
C ARG A 85 1.61 -8.25 9.46
N ARG A 86 2.52 -8.94 8.80
CA ARG A 86 3.79 -8.37 8.30
C ARG A 86 3.69 -7.87 6.86
N THR A 87 2.58 -8.13 6.18
CA THR A 87 2.37 -7.72 4.79
C THR A 87 1.76 -6.33 4.77
N SER A 88 2.40 -5.40 4.09
CA SER A 88 1.83 -4.08 3.85
C SER A 88 0.77 -4.20 2.77
N ILE A 89 -0.48 -3.89 3.11
CA ILE A 89 -1.60 -3.80 2.19
C ILE A 89 -1.86 -2.31 1.94
N VAL A 90 -1.89 -1.92 0.68
CA VAL A 90 -2.03 -0.52 0.24
C VAL A 90 -3.21 -0.36 -0.72
N THR A 91 -3.59 0.86 -1.00
CA THR A 91 -4.61 1.17 -2.02
C THR A 91 -4.19 0.61 -3.39
N GLY A 92 -5.13 0.02 -4.11
CA GLY A 92 -4.91 -0.66 -5.39
C GLY A 92 -4.54 -2.15 -5.26
N ASP A 93 -4.24 -2.66 -4.06
CA ASP A 93 -3.98 -4.08 -3.89
C ASP A 93 -5.22 -4.92 -4.22
N ARG A 94 -5.01 -6.02 -4.96
CA ARG A 94 -6.01 -7.05 -5.17
C ARG A 94 -5.91 -8.07 -4.05
N VAL A 95 -7.01 -8.29 -3.35
CA VAL A 95 -7.04 -9.08 -2.11
C VAL A 95 -8.08 -10.19 -2.20
N GLN A 96 -7.74 -11.32 -1.61
CA GLN A 96 -8.66 -12.45 -1.45
C GLN A 96 -9.43 -12.29 -0.14
N LEU A 97 -10.75 -12.38 -0.22
CA LEU A 97 -11.69 -12.11 0.86
C LEU A 97 -12.49 -13.36 1.19
N VAL A 98 -12.74 -13.55 2.48
CA VAL A 98 -13.67 -14.56 3.01
C VAL A 98 -14.51 -13.97 4.13
N GLY A 99 -15.56 -14.69 4.53
CA GLY A 99 -16.45 -14.27 5.61
C GLY A 99 -17.62 -13.45 5.11
N ASP A 100 -18.09 -12.49 5.90
CA ASP A 100 -19.23 -11.66 5.54
C ASP A 100 -18.85 -10.63 4.49
N SER A 101 -19.14 -10.93 3.25
CA SER A 101 -18.88 -10.10 2.07
C SER A 101 -20.14 -9.39 1.54
N SER A 102 -21.21 -9.32 2.34
CA SER A 102 -22.47 -8.66 1.93
C SER A 102 -22.28 -7.17 1.60
N GLY A 103 -21.43 -6.47 2.36
CA GLY A 103 -21.29 -5.01 2.29
C GLY A 103 -22.32 -4.26 3.12
N ASP A 104 -23.18 -4.96 3.86
CA ASP A 104 -24.17 -4.37 4.75
C ASP A 104 -23.53 -3.62 5.91
N GLU A 105 -24.29 -2.73 6.55
CA GLU A 105 -23.81 -2.01 7.72
C GLU A 105 -23.42 -2.98 8.84
N GLY A 106 -22.18 -2.87 9.31
CA GLY A 106 -21.62 -3.74 10.34
C GLY A 106 -21.00 -5.04 9.82
N SER A 107 -21.15 -5.38 8.54
CA SER A 107 -20.46 -6.51 7.91
C SER A 107 -18.94 -6.33 7.94
N LEU A 108 -18.20 -7.43 8.10
CA LEU A 108 -16.75 -7.41 8.15
C LEU A 108 -16.15 -8.65 7.46
N ALA A 109 -15.65 -8.44 6.27
CA ALA A 109 -14.88 -9.45 5.56
C ALA A 109 -13.46 -9.61 6.13
N ARG A 110 -12.80 -10.68 5.75
CA ARG A 110 -11.41 -10.95 6.14
C ARG A 110 -10.52 -11.12 4.92
N ILE A 111 -9.47 -10.32 4.83
CA ILE A 111 -8.41 -10.46 3.84
C ILE A 111 -7.51 -11.62 4.26
N ILE A 112 -7.42 -12.64 3.42
CA ILE A 112 -6.63 -13.87 3.66
C ILE A 112 -5.43 -14.01 2.74
N GLY A 113 -5.42 -13.29 1.62
CA GLY A 113 -4.34 -13.31 0.63
C GLY A 113 -4.22 -11.99 -0.11
N LEU A 114 -3.04 -11.80 -0.71
CA LEU A 114 -2.71 -10.71 -1.61
C LEU A 114 -2.38 -11.33 -2.97
N GLU A 115 -2.92 -10.79 -4.06
CA GLU A 115 -2.49 -11.15 -5.40
C GLU A 115 -1.18 -10.46 -5.76
N GLU A 116 -0.50 -10.96 -6.78
CA GLU A 116 0.73 -10.36 -7.28
C GLU A 116 0.47 -8.95 -7.82
N ARG A 117 1.31 -8.01 -7.42
CA ARG A 117 1.24 -6.62 -7.85
C ARG A 117 1.88 -6.46 -9.22
N ARG A 118 1.16 -5.83 -10.15
CA ARG A 118 1.66 -5.53 -11.51
C ARG A 118 2.52 -4.26 -11.54
N THR A 119 2.08 -3.24 -10.84
CA THR A 119 2.75 -1.93 -10.74
C THR A 119 2.83 -1.48 -9.29
N LEU A 120 3.86 -0.69 -8.96
CA LEU A 120 4.13 -0.23 -7.61
C LEU A 120 4.58 1.23 -7.62
N LEU A 121 3.73 2.13 -7.15
CA LEU A 121 4.14 3.50 -6.88
C LEU A 121 4.74 3.58 -5.47
N ARG A 122 6.01 3.95 -5.40
CA ARG A 122 6.76 4.07 -4.16
C ARG A 122 6.99 5.54 -3.83
N ARG A 123 7.00 5.86 -2.57
CA ARG A 123 7.56 7.11 -2.10
C ARG A 123 9.05 6.89 -1.91
N SER A 124 9.89 7.68 -2.62
CA SER A 124 11.31 7.76 -2.28
C SER A 124 11.42 8.12 -0.81
N ALA A 125 12.16 7.33 -0.06
CA ALA A 125 12.59 7.72 1.27
C ALA A 125 13.39 9.03 1.13
N ASP A 126 13.11 10.02 1.95
CA ASP A 126 14.07 11.10 2.18
C ASP A 126 15.38 10.44 2.61
N ASP A 127 16.54 11.07 2.32
CA ASP A 127 17.90 10.53 2.56
C ASP A 127 18.14 9.91 3.96
N SER A 128 17.22 10.09 4.88
CA SER A 128 17.24 9.55 6.25
C SER A 128 16.47 8.22 6.45
N ASP A 129 15.53 7.86 5.57
CA ASP A 129 14.70 6.66 5.72
C ASP A 129 15.07 5.61 4.66
N ARG A 130 15.83 4.60 5.04
CA ARG A 130 16.30 3.49 4.15
C ARG A 130 15.18 2.56 3.66
N VAL A 131 13.92 2.85 3.97
CA VAL A 131 12.80 1.96 3.63
C VAL A 131 11.87 2.66 2.65
N GLU A 132 11.95 2.27 1.39
CA GLU A 132 10.96 2.64 0.38
C GLU A 132 9.58 2.13 0.80
N ARG A 133 8.60 3.03 0.89
CA ARG A 133 7.23 2.67 1.22
C ARG A 133 6.38 2.63 -0.04
N VAL A 134 5.77 1.47 -0.31
CA VAL A 134 4.74 1.37 -1.33
C VAL A 134 3.53 2.21 -0.90
N MET A 135 3.07 3.08 -1.79
CA MET A 135 1.91 3.94 -1.55
C MET A 135 0.67 3.45 -2.28
N VAL A 136 0.84 3.04 -3.55
CA VAL A 136 -0.23 2.55 -4.41
C VAL A 136 0.28 1.35 -5.20
N ALA A 137 -0.58 0.35 -5.39
CA ALA A 137 -0.30 -0.82 -6.21
C ALA A 137 -1.30 -0.89 -7.38
N ASN A 138 -0.92 -1.59 -8.44
CA ASN A 138 -1.78 -1.93 -9.57
C ASN A 138 -2.45 -0.73 -10.28
N ALA A 139 -1.84 0.47 -10.19
CA ALA A 139 -2.28 1.59 -11.01
C ALA A 139 -1.85 1.37 -12.46
N ASP A 140 -2.76 1.63 -13.40
CA ASP A 140 -2.49 1.57 -14.84
C ASP A 140 -1.98 2.92 -15.34
N GLN A 141 -2.48 4.01 -14.75
CA GLN A 141 -2.11 5.37 -15.14
C GLN A 141 -2.07 6.35 -13.97
N MET A 142 -1.34 7.45 -14.16
CA MET A 142 -1.18 8.53 -13.21
C MET A 142 -1.65 9.84 -13.85
N LEU A 143 -2.72 10.44 -13.31
CA LEU A 143 -3.16 11.78 -13.70
C LEU A 143 -2.45 12.81 -12.82
N ILE A 144 -1.52 13.54 -13.42
CA ILE A 144 -0.75 14.62 -12.79
C ILE A 144 -1.52 15.93 -12.98
N VAL A 145 -2.14 16.41 -11.91
CA VAL A 145 -2.94 17.64 -11.96
C VAL A 145 -2.09 18.83 -11.52
N VAL A 146 -2.00 19.83 -12.40
CA VAL A 146 -1.22 21.06 -12.21
C VAL A 146 -2.14 22.25 -12.51
N SER A 147 -1.99 23.36 -11.81
CA SER A 147 -2.71 24.61 -12.18
C SER A 147 -1.81 25.52 -12.99
N ALA A 148 -2.35 26.21 -13.98
CA ALA A 148 -1.66 27.26 -14.70
C ALA A 148 -1.37 28.49 -13.82
N ALA A 149 -2.23 28.72 -12.81
CA ALA A 149 -2.05 29.78 -11.80
C ALA A 149 -2.68 29.36 -10.45
N ASN A 150 -2.18 29.96 -9.36
CA ASN A 150 -2.73 29.82 -8.01
C ASN A 150 -3.07 28.37 -7.57
N PRO A 151 -2.06 27.56 -7.26
CA PRO A 151 -0.63 27.87 -7.14
C PRO A 151 0.09 27.89 -8.49
N GLU A 152 1.23 28.58 -8.55
CA GLU A 152 2.10 28.55 -9.73
C GLU A 152 2.56 27.14 -10.08
N PRO A 153 2.60 26.77 -11.36
CA PRO A 153 3.05 25.46 -11.79
C PRO A 153 4.55 25.28 -11.50
N ARG A 154 4.92 24.09 -11.04
CA ARG A 154 6.31 23.75 -10.69
C ARG A 154 6.82 22.62 -11.57
N VAL A 155 7.67 22.93 -12.54
CA VAL A 155 8.28 21.96 -13.46
C VAL A 155 8.90 20.80 -12.69
N ARG A 156 9.76 21.05 -11.70
CA ARG A 156 10.42 20.01 -10.91
C ARG A 156 9.46 19.05 -10.18
N LEU A 157 8.27 19.52 -9.84
CA LEU A 157 7.27 18.65 -9.20
C LEU A 157 6.67 17.68 -10.21
N VAL A 158 6.38 18.17 -11.41
CA VAL A 158 5.86 17.33 -12.51
C VAL A 158 6.93 16.34 -12.98
N ASP A 159 8.19 16.77 -13.12
CA ASP A 159 9.32 15.88 -13.43
C ASP A 159 9.40 14.71 -12.46
N ARG A 160 9.29 14.98 -11.15
CA ARG A 160 9.31 13.92 -10.12
C ARG A 160 8.16 12.92 -10.28
N TYR A 161 6.97 13.40 -10.63
CA TYR A 161 5.82 12.53 -10.89
C TYR A 161 6.00 11.71 -12.17
N LEU A 162 6.53 12.32 -13.23
CA LEU A 162 6.82 11.63 -14.50
C LEU A 162 7.86 10.53 -14.30
N VAL A 163 8.97 10.84 -13.61
CA VAL A 163 9.99 9.84 -13.28
C VAL A 163 9.40 8.70 -12.48
N ALA A 164 8.60 9.00 -11.44
CA ALA A 164 7.97 7.98 -10.61
C ALA A 164 6.97 7.11 -11.39
N ALA A 165 6.22 7.70 -12.34
CA ALA A 165 5.29 6.97 -13.19
C ALA A 165 6.03 6.04 -14.15
N TYR A 166 7.05 6.52 -14.85
CA TYR A 166 7.84 5.71 -15.78
C TYR A 166 8.60 4.58 -15.07
N ASP A 167 9.21 4.86 -13.92
CA ASP A 167 9.90 3.85 -13.10
C ASP A 167 8.94 2.75 -12.62
N ALA A 168 7.71 3.12 -12.29
CA ALA A 168 6.66 2.18 -11.88
C ALA A 168 5.96 1.46 -13.05
N GLY A 169 6.26 1.79 -14.31
CA GLY A 169 5.56 1.28 -15.49
C GLY A 169 4.11 1.76 -15.58
N ILE A 170 3.81 2.95 -15.05
CA ILE A 170 2.49 3.58 -15.01
C ILE A 170 2.45 4.67 -16.10
N ARG A 171 1.38 4.69 -16.93
CA ARG A 171 1.20 5.71 -17.98
C ARG A 171 0.90 7.09 -17.36
N PRO A 172 1.76 8.10 -17.56
CA PRO A 172 1.47 9.46 -17.09
C PRO A 172 0.51 10.19 -18.03
N ILE A 173 -0.36 11.02 -17.44
CA ILE A 173 -1.24 11.98 -18.13
C ILE A 173 -1.12 13.28 -17.36
N ILE A 174 -1.01 14.41 -18.05
CA ILE A 174 -0.98 15.74 -17.43
C ILE A 174 -2.35 16.40 -17.63
N CYS A 175 -2.95 16.91 -16.55
CA CYS A 175 -4.11 17.78 -16.62
C CYS A 175 -3.73 19.15 -16.05
N ILE A 176 -3.68 20.15 -16.93
CA ILE A 176 -3.43 21.54 -16.51
C ILE A 176 -4.76 22.28 -16.35
N THR A 177 -5.02 22.72 -15.12
CA THR A 177 -6.25 23.40 -14.75
C THR A 177 -6.06 24.90 -14.70
N LYS A 178 -7.17 25.65 -14.63
CA LYS A 178 -7.19 27.13 -14.52
C LYS A 178 -6.47 27.83 -15.67
N VAL A 179 -6.58 27.26 -16.89
CA VAL A 179 -5.99 27.88 -18.08
C VAL A 179 -6.70 29.18 -18.46
N ASP A 180 -7.84 29.49 -17.86
CA ASP A 180 -8.56 30.76 -17.90
C ASP A 180 -7.82 31.88 -17.13
N LEU A 181 -6.95 31.54 -16.17
CA LEU A 181 -6.24 32.51 -15.34
C LEU A 181 -4.84 32.84 -15.86
N ALA A 182 -4.19 31.93 -16.57
CA ALA A 182 -2.84 32.14 -17.14
C ALA A 182 -2.61 31.19 -18.31
N ASP A 183 -1.80 31.65 -19.27
CA ASP A 183 -1.36 30.86 -20.40
C ASP A 183 -0.35 29.78 -19.95
N PRO A 184 -0.62 28.49 -20.16
CA PRO A 184 0.24 27.40 -19.74
C PRO A 184 1.38 27.07 -20.72
N GLU A 185 1.46 27.72 -21.91
CA GLU A 185 2.33 27.23 -23.00
C GLU A 185 3.81 27.21 -22.59
N SER A 186 4.32 28.24 -21.94
CA SER A 186 5.72 28.28 -21.47
C SER A 186 6.05 27.16 -20.47
N PHE A 187 5.09 26.75 -19.68
CA PHE A 187 5.22 25.61 -18.78
C PHE A 187 5.18 24.28 -19.54
N LEU A 188 4.25 24.14 -20.50
CA LEU A 188 4.07 22.93 -21.30
C LEU A 188 5.24 22.66 -22.26
N GLU A 189 5.94 23.71 -22.74
CA GLU A 189 7.15 23.58 -23.56
C GLU A 189 8.21 22.67 -22.91
N HIS A 190 8.33 22.66 -21.58
CA HIS A 190 9.27 21.79 -20.86
C HIS A 190 9.01 20.30 -21.08
N PHE A 191 7.79 19.93 -21.42
CA PHE A 191 7.35 18.54 -21.59
C PHE A 191 7.10 18.17 -23.06
N SER A 192 7.34 19.10 -24.00
CA SER A 192 7.06 18.95 -25.44
C SER A 192 7.83 17.78 -26.10
N ALA A 193 8.99 17.42 -25.54
CA ALA A 193 9.78 16.29 -26.01
C ALA A 193 9.27 14.92 -25.51
N LEU A 194 8.29 14.91 -24.61
CA LEU A 194 7.73 13.70 -24.01
C LEU A 194 6.40 13.36 -24.69
N GLU A 195 6.20 12.08 -24.97
CA GLU A 195 4.90 11.56 -25.45
C GLU A 195 3.91 11.40 -24.29
N VAL A 196 3.49 12.54 -23.70
CA VAL A 196 2.54 12.58 -22.60
C VAL A 196 1.25 13.24 -23.07
N GLU A 197 0.12 12.59 -22.79
CA GLU A 197 -1.19 13.17 -23.07
C GLU A 197 -1.47 14.35 -22.12
N ILE A 198 -1.96 15.47 -22.69
CA ILE A 198 -2.18 16.71 -21.93
C ILE A 198 -3.62 17.18 -22.11
N PHE A 199 -4.33 17.32 -21.01
CA PHE A 199 -5.66 17.96 -20.95
C PHE A 199 -5.51 19.38 -20.43
N ARG A 200 -6.25 20.32 -21.05
CA ARG A 200 -6.38 21.71 -20.60
C ARG A 200 -7.79 21.92 -20.09
N SER A 201 -7.91 22.47 -18.88
CA SER A 201 -9.18 22.65 -18.19
C SER A 201 -9.31 24.09 -17.68
N ALA A 202 -10.34 24.78 -18.12
CA ALA A 202 -10.78 26.08 -17.60
C ALA A 202 -12.03 25.90 -16.73
N GLN A 203 -12.32 26.88 -15.90
CA GLN A 203 -13.56 26.88 -15.12
C GLN A 203 -14.76 27.01 -16.07
N GLY A 204 -15.66 26.01 -16.06
CA GLY A 204 -16.84 25.97 -16.93
C GLY A 204 -16.57 25.46 -18.35
N ASP A 205 -15.33 25.10 -18.65
CA ASP A 205 -14.90 24.45 -19.91
C ASP A 205 -13.90 23.32 -19.60
N GLU A 206 -14.35 22.38 -18.78
CA GLU A 206 -13.59 21.20 -18.42
C GLU A 206 -13.75 20.12 -19.51
N PRO A 207 -12.67 19.50 -20.01
CA PRO A 207 -12.75 18.47 -21.04
C PRO A 207 -13.19 17.12 -20.47
N LEU A 208 -14.32 17.08 -19.76
CA LEU A 208 -14.78 15.93 -18.97
C LEU A 208 -15.01 14.69 -19.84
N ALA A 209 -15.49 14.85 -21.07
CA ALA A 209 -15.74 13.72 -21.98
C ALA A 209 -14.43 13.04 -22.36
N ALA A 210 -13.41 13.83 -22.78
CA ALA A 210 -12.10 13.30 -23.15
C ALA A 210 -11.35 12.70 -21.95
N ILE A 211 -11.39 13.36 -20.79
CA ILE A 211 -10.81 12.79 -19.57
C ILE A 211 -11.48 11.47 -19.19
N ARG A 212 -12.82 11.42 -19.24
CA ARG A 212 -13.57 10.19 -18.94
C ARG A 212 -13.20 9.05 -19.89
N GLU A 213 -13.06 9.35 -21.18
CA GLU A 213 -12.62 8.37 -22.19
C GLU A 213 -11.22 7.86 -21.90
N ALA A 214 -10.27 8.75 -21.60
CA ALA A 214 -8.88 8.39 -21.29
C ALA A 214 -8.75 7.56 -20.01
N LEU A 215 -9.63 7.76 -19.02
CA LEU A 215 -9.60 7.05 -17.75
C LEU A 215 -10.47 5.78 -17.73
N ALA A 216 -11.31 5.57 -18.73
CA ALA A 216 -12.27 4.47 -18.75
C ALA A 216 -11.57 3.09 -18.70
N GLY A 217 -12.05 2.22 -17.79
CA GLY A 217 -11.53 0.87 -17.62
C GLY A 217 -10.13 0.78 -17.02
N GLN A 218 -9.58 1.89 -16.51
CA GLN A 218 -8.25 1.96 -15.95
C GLN A 218 -8.27 2.30 -14.46
N THR A 219 -7.30 1.77 -13.71
CA THR A 219 -7.03 2.20 -12.34
C THR A 219 -6.10 3.40 -12.38
N THR A 220 -6.63 4.59 -12.04
CA THR A 220 -5.88 5.84 -12.13
C THR A 220 -5.56 6.42 -10.76
N VAL A 221 -4.28 6.73 -10.52
CA VAL A 221 -3.86 7.50 -9.36
C VAL A 221 -3.79 8.99 -9.69
N PHE A 222 -4.41 9.82 -8.86
CA PHE A 222 -4.39 11.27 -8.99
C PHE A 222 -3.30 11.85 -8.10
N VAL A 223 -2.41 12.64 -8.68
CA VAL A 223 -1.34 13.34 -7.96
C VAL A 223 -1.34 14.83 -8.30
N GLY A 224 -0.75 15.65 -7.44
CA GLY A 224 -0.65 17.09 -7.64
C GLY A 224 -0.68 17.85 -6.32
N HIS A 225 -0.31 19.13 -6.36
CA HIS A 225 -0.28 20.01 -5.21
C HIS A 225 -1.70 20.26 -4.63
N SER A 226 -1.78 20.72 -3.38
CA SER A 226 -3.07 21.19 -2.84
C SER A 226 -3.57 22.43 -3.59
N GLY A 227 -4.88 22.50 -3.84
CA GLY A 227 -5.51 23.65 -4.52
C GLY A 227 -5.39 23.69 -6.04
N VAL A 228 -4.89 22.64 -6.68
CA VAL A 228 -4.81 22.58 -8.16
C VAL A 228 -6.08 22.08 -8.84
N GLY A 229 -7.16 21.79 -8.09
CA GLY A 229 -8.45 21.37 -8.68
C GLY A 229 -8.57 19.86 -8.89
N LYS A 230 -7.99 19.02 -8.01
CA LYS A 230 -8.16 17.56 -8.07
C LYS A 230 -9.56 17.09 -7.62
N SER A 231 -10.24 17.88 -6.81
CA SER A 231 -11.56 17.56 -6.21
C SER A 231 -12.67 18.26 -6.95
#